data_cea44bf63c1a11f593c323aa5bac1ea5
#
_entry.id   cea44bf63c1a11f593c323aa5bac1ea5
#
_cell.length_a   1.000
_cell.length_b   1.000
_cell.length_c   1.000
_cell.angle_alpha   90.00
_cell.angle_beta   90.00
_cell.angle_gamma   90.00
#
_symmetry.space_group_name_H-M   'P 1'
#
loop_
_entity.id
_entity.type
_entity.pdbx_description
1 polymer ?
#
loop_
_entity_poly.entity_id
_entity_poly.type
_entity_poly.pdbx_seq_one_letter_code
_entity_poly.pdbx_strand_id
1 'polypeptide(L)'
;MNTTLDKQLDDLYISYVLGWVVGNANIYDDELFFFIKNCNKDMVIKLYKLFLCLYDFKSNEIFYSMSQSNDFYLKIKNRNVVNEIKCLFALNEKYENHSYKKNNLRYLTQMPKSVLPFFVRGLFDSAGFIYNKGNEYFCGLRLFSHTFLSMLMNDMNIQQEIVYNEKYNNYSFTLYGINNVLSFLDVIYKPYETPINLYLNRKHDFYLELKKNSVISNELYFNFCKKDINAVEPFKTNLNDAGYTLTLIKHIKTVGMVEYYDTGLIIQPVLGFYFELFCKSEYLRSIGYSFVNKSEIIDGLNGKHIIIGLVKHNKNVPNLALPCTMFQFIPKHVYNLKPIQTYGM
;
A
#
# COMPACT_ATOMS: atom_id res chain seq x y z
N MET A 1 1.36 23.36 33.18
CA MET A 1 2.47 23.31 32.20
C MET A 1 2.22 22.10 31.33
N ASN A 2 1.67 22.31 30.15
CA ASN A 2 1.52 21.19 29.21
C ASN A 2 2.91 20.79 28.73
N THR A 3 3.24 19.52 28.84
CA THR A 3 4.53 19.02 28.39
C THR A 3 4.59 19.07 26.86
N THR A 4 5.80 19.05 26.28
CA THR A 4 5.97 19.02 24.81
C THR A 4 5.24 17.83 24.18
N LEU A 5 5.11 16.75 24.95
CA LEU A 5 4.41 15.51 24.55
C LEU A 5 2.88 15.72 24.46
N ASP A 6 2.29 16.45 25.42
CA ASP A 6 0.86 16.76 25.43
C ASP A 6 0.48 17.59 24.20
N LYS A 7 1.27 18.62 23.88
CA LYS A 7 1.04 19.45 22.69
C LYS A 7 1.14 18.65 21.38
N GLN A 8 2.06 17.71 21.30
CA GLN A 8 2.21 16.86 20.12
C GLN A 8 1.01 15.91 19.95
N LEU A 9 0.46 15.39 21.04
CA LEU A 9 -0.75 14.55 21.00
C LEU A 9 -1.97 15.38 20.57
N ASP A 10 -2.12 16.62 21.05
CA ASP A 10 -3.19 17.52 20.66
C ASP A 10 -3.14 17.79 19.16
N ASP A 11 -1.97 18.05 18.58
CA ASP A 11 -1.79 18.25 17.13
C ASP A 11 -2.25 17.05 16.31
N LEU A 12 -1.99 15.82 16.76
CA LEU A 12 -2.44 14.58 16.12
C LEU A 12 -3.97 14.43 16.21
N TYR A 13 -4.55 14.69 17.37
CA TYR A 13 -5.98 14.60 17.61
C TYR A 13 -6.75 15.64 16.79
N ILE A 14 -6.29 16.90 16.79
CA ILE A 14 -6.85 17.97 15.97
C ILE A 14 -6.82 17.56 14.49
N SER A 15 -5.67 17.11 13.99
CA SER A 15 -5.53 16.71 12.59
C SER A 15 -6.51 15.61 12.19
N TYR A 16 -6.68 14.58 13.02
CA TYR A 16 -7.64 13.51 12.78
C TYR A 16 -9.09 14.03 12.75
N VAL A 17 -9.47 14.87 13.73
CA VAL A 17 -10.80 15.49 13.78
C VAL A 17 -11.05 16.35 12.55
N LEU A 18 -10.07 17.15 12.13
CA LEU A 18 -10.18 17.98 10.92
C LEU A 18 -10.37 17.15 9.65
N GLY A 19 -9.74 15.97 9.56
CA GLY A 19 -10.01 15.02 8.50
C GLY A 19 -11.48 14.57 8.48
N TRP A 20 -12.06 14.31 9.64
CA TRP A 20 -13.49 14.01 9.79
C TRP A 20 -14.39 15.19 9.42
N VAL A 21 -14.00 16.40 9.79
CA VAL A 21 -14.74 17.63 9.43
C VAL A 21 -14.82 17.76 7.91
N VAL A 22 -13.71 17.64 7.21
CA VAL A 22 -13.68 17.72 5.74
C VAL A 22 -14.50 16.63 5.08
N GLY A 23 -14.44 15.42 5.59
CA GLY A 23 -15.07 14.26 4.98
C GLY A 23 -16.58 14.15 5.22
N ASN A 24 -17.06 14.55 6.41
CA ASN A 24 -18.44 14.22 6.83
C ASN A 24 -19.18 15.33 7.59
N ALA A 25 -18.50 16.33 8.15
CA ALA A 25 -19.20 17.34 8.93
C ALA A 25 -20.04 18.27 8.07
N ASN A 26 -21.08 18.84 8.67
CA ASN A 26 -21.82 19.99 8.17
C ASN A 26 -21.74 21.11 9.22
N ILE A 27 -21.52 22.32 8.77
CA ILE A 27 -21.46 23.51 9.62
C ILE A 27 -22.66 24.39 9.28
N TYR A 28 -23.49 24.64 10.28
CA TYR A 28 -24.64 25.52 10.19
C TYR A 28 -24.49 26.60 11.26
N ASP A 29 -24.38 27.84 10.86
CA ASP A 29 -24.18 29.00 11.76
C ASP A 29 -23.05 28.74 12.78
N ASP A 30 -23.41 28.52 14.04
CA ASP A 30 -22.50 28.27 15.15
C ASP A 30 -22.55 26.81 15.62
N GLU A 31 -23.03 25.88 14.76
CA GLU A 31 -23.16 24.46 15.09
C GLU A 31 -22.41 23.60 14.09
N LEU A 32 -21.73 22.55 14.60
CA LEU A 32 -21.03 21.54 13.82
C LEU A 32 -21.73 20.18 13.99
N PHE A 33 -22.07 19.54 12.89
CA PHE A 33 -22.75 18.25 12.86
C PHE A 33 -21.93 17.19 12.14
N PHE A 34 -21.81 16.04 12.76
CA PHE A 34 -21.35 14.82 12.10
C PHE A 34 -22.50 13.83 12.01
N PHE A 35 -22.78 13.37 10.81
CA PHE A 35 -23.77 12.32 10.58
C PHE A 35 -23.06 10.98 10.41
N ILE A 36 -23.30 10.02 11.31
CA ILE A 36 -22.53 8.79 11.42
C ILE A 36 -23.47 7.60 11.28
N LYS A 37 -23.30 6.80 10.24
CA LYS A 37 -24.10 5.61 9.99
C LYS A 37 -23.98 4.62 11.15
N ASN A 38 -25.05 3.87 11.44
CA ASN A 38 -25.11 2.92 12.53
C ASN A 38 -23.99 1.85 12.48
N CYS A 39 -23.57 1.43 11.30
CA CYS A 39 -22.44 0.50 11.15
C CYS A 39 -21.10 1.06 11.69
N ASN A 40 -21.03 2.35 12.00
CA ASN A 40 -19.85 3.06 12.50
C ASN A 40 -20.11 3.70 13.88
N LYS A 41 -21.05 3.15 14.66
CA LYS A 41 -21.48 3.72 15.95
C LYS A 41 -20.36 3.95 16.97
N ASP A 42 -19.32 3.13 16.93
CA ASP A 42 -18.13 3.28 17.79
C ASP A 42 -17.42 4.63 17.58
N MET A 43 -17.48 5.19 16.37
CA MET A 43 -16.87 6.49 16.05
C MET A 43 -17.55 7.66 16.73
N VAL A 44 -18.87 7.59 16.99
CA VAL A 44 -19.57 8.66 17.72
C VAL A 44 -18.93 8.89 19.07
N ILE A 45 -18.70 7.80 19.80
CA ILE A 45 -18.10 7.85 21.14
C ILE A 45 -16.64 8.30 21.07
N LYS A 46 -15.89 7.84 20.08
CA LYS A 46 -14.50 8.24 19.87
C LYS A 46 -14.39 9.75 19.58
N LEU A 47 -15.17 10.25 18.61
CA LEU A 47 -15.19 11.68 18.28
C LEU A 47 -15.64 12.52 19.48
N TYR A 48 -16.70 12.11 20.19
CA TYR A 48 -17.14 12.78 21.40
C TYR A 48 -16.02 12.91 22.42
N LYS A 49 -15.32 11.80 22.72
CA LYS A 49 -14.17 11.80 23.65
C LYS A 49 -13.03 12.69 23.15
N LEU A 50 -12.72 12.66 21.85
CA LEU A 50 -11.68 13.50 21.26
C LEU A 50 -11.99 14.99 21.43
N PHE A 51 -13.22 15.39 21.13
CA PHE A 51 -13.61 16.78 21.33
C PHE A 51 -13.52 17.20 22.80
N LEU A 52 -13.91 16.34 23.75
CA LEU A 52 -13.75 16.60 25.19
C LEU A 52 -12.27 16.65 25.65
N CYS A 53 -11.37 15.98 24.96
CA CYS A 53 -9.95 16.10 25.24
C CYS A 53 -9.33 17.38 24.68
N LEU A 54 -9.85 17.88 23.56
CA LEU A 54 -9.30 19.05 22.86
C LEU A 54 -9.86 20.38 23.35
N TYR A 55 -11.09 20.38 23.87
CA TYR A 55 -11.83 21.61 24.19
C TYR A 55 -12.61 21.48 25.49
N ASP A 56 -12.67 22.58 26.23
CA ASP A 56 -13.53 22.70 27.40
C ASP A 56 -14.98 23.00 27.00
N PHE A 57 -15.85 22.01 27.19
CA PHE A 57 -17.29 22.14 26.89
C PHE A 57 -18.14 22.23 28.15
N LYS A 58 -19.17 23.08 28.10
CA LYS A 58 -20.29 22.98 29.04
C LYS A 58 -21.17 21.78 28.69
N SER A 59 -21.91 21.27 29.65
CA SER A 59 -22.70 20.03 29.51
C SER A 59 -23.71 19.98 28.37
N ASN A 60 -24.11 21.15 27.84
CA ASN A 60 -25.08 21.29 26.74
C ASN A 60 -24.45 21.70 25.40
N GLU A 61 -23.13 21.85 25.32
CA GLU A 61 -22.44 22.31 24.11
C GLU A 61 -22.02 21.19 23.18
N ILE A 62 -21.88 19.98 23.71
CA ILE A 62 -21.56 18.79 22.92
C ILE A 62 -22.47 17.63 23.33
N PHE A 63 -23.11 16.98 22.39
CA PHE A 63 -23.92 15.79 22.63
C PHE A 63 -24.03 14.93 21.38
N TYR A 64 -24.31 13.65 21.58
CA TYR A 64 -24.65 12.74 20.50
C TYR A 64 -26.03 12.11 20.75
N SER A 65 -26.69 11.74 19.66
CA SER A 65 -28.02 11.15 19.71
C SER A 65 -28.21 10.21 18.52
N MET A 66 -29.23 9.38 18.61
CA MET A 66 -29.63 8.46 17.54
C MET A 66 -30.83 9.07 16.81
N SER A 67 -30.78 9.04 15.48
CA SER A 67 -31.86 9.48 14.60
C SER A 67 -32.99 8.44 14.54
N GLN A 68 -34.13 8.81 13.98
CA GLN A 68 -35.24 7.88 13.72
C GLN A 68 -34.87 6.73 12.77
N SER A 69 -33.88 6.94 11.90
CA SER A 69 -33.33 5.92 10.99
C SER A 69 -32.26 5.03 11.63
N ASN A 70 -32.10 5.07 12.96
CA ASN A 70 -31.05 4.38 13.71
C ASN A 70 -29.61 4.80 13.38
N ASP A 71 -29.41 5.86 12.64
CA ASP A 71 -28.09 6.46 12.46
C ASP A 71 -27.79 7.42 13.62
N PHE A 72 -26.50 7.66 13.85
CA PHE A 72 -26.05 8.54 14.92
C PHE A 72 -25.67 9.90 14.39
N TYR A 73 -25.78 10.92 15.23
CA TYR A 73 -25.17 12.22 14.99
C TYR A 73 -24.48 12.72 16.24
N LEU A 74 -23.35 13.39 16.03
CA LEU A 74 -22.65 14.18 17.02
C LEU A 74 -22.85 15.66 16.68
N LYS A 75 -23.30 16.42 17.66
CA LYS A 75 -23.55 17.87 17.52
C LYS A 75 -22.73 18.66 18.51
N ILE A 76 -22.11 19.73 18.02
CA ILE A 76 -21.32 20.69 18.79
C ILE A 76 -21.91 22.07 18.61
N LYS A 77 -22.28 22.71 19.74
CA LYS A 77 -22.90 24.04 19.84
C LYS A 77 -21.99 25.07 20.49
N ASN A 78 -20.70 24.92 20.35
CA ASN A 78 -19.74 25.89 20.90
C ASN A 78 -19.20 26.79 19.80
N ARG A 79 -19.59 28.06 19.84
CA ARG A 79 -19.23 29.06 18.83
C ARG A 79 -17.72 29.21 18.65
N ASN A 80 -16.95 29.13 19.73
CA ASN A 80 -15.49 29.31 19.66
C ASN A 80 -14.86 28.16 18.90
N VAL A 81 -15.24 26.90 19.20
CA VAL A 81 -14.76 25.69 18.51
C VAL A 81 -15.16 25.71 17.03
N VAL A 82 -16.41 26.07 16.73
CA VAL A 82 -16.90 26.15 15.35
C VAL A 82 -16.16 27.24 14.57
N ASN A 83 -15.91 28.42 15.17
CA ASN A 83 -15.16 29.49 14.53
C ASN A 83 -13.69 29.14 14.33
N GLU A 84 -13.06 28.47 15.28
CA GLU A 84 -11.69 27.97 15.13
C GLU A 84 -11.60 27.02 13.91
N ILE A 85 -12.50 26.06 13.82
CA ILE A 85 -12.58 25.14 12.67
C ILE A 85 -12.83 25.90 11.36
N LYS A 86 -13.75 26.88 11.36
CA LYS A 86 -13.98 27.75 10.20
C LYS A 86 -12.72 28.51 9.78
N CYS A 87 -11.98 29.06 10.74
CA CYS A 87 -10.73 29.79 10.47
C CYS A 87 -9.65 28.90 9.86
N LEU A 88 -9.48 27.66 10.38
CA LEU A 88 -8.50 26.69 9.86
C LEU A 88 -8.73 26.37 8.39
N PHE A 89 -9.99 26.32 7.96
CA PHE A 89 -10.35 26.06 6.56
C PHE A 89 -10.57 27.33 5.72
N ALA A 90 -10.31 28.53 6.27
CA ALA A 90 -10.59 29.82 5.62
C ALA A 90 -12.04 29.94 5.11
N LEU A 91 -12.99 29.46 5.91
CA LEU A 91 -14.42 29.54 5.59
C LEU A 91 -14.94 30.96 5.95
N ASN A 92 -15.14 31.80 4.94
CA ASN A 92 -15.79 33.10 5.14
C ASN A 92 -17.29 32.90 5.39
N GLU A 93 -17.88 33.76 6.21
CA GLU A 93 -19.28 33.74 6.70
C GLU A 93 -20.38 33.73 5.60
N LYS A 94 -20.03 33.89 4.34
CA LYS A 94 -20.99 34.05 3.20
C LYS A 94 -21.31 32.76 2.43
N TYR A 95 -20.85 31.61 2.89
CA TYR A 95 -21.06 30.39 2.11
C TYR A 95 -22.17 29.50 2.69
N GLU A 96 -23.37 29.74 2.19
CA GLU A 96 -24.51 28.86 2.40
C GLU A 96 -24.26 27.48 1.77
N ASN A 97 -24.59 26.42 2.49
CA ASN A 97 -24.78 25.05 2.04
C ASN A 97 -23.66 24.38 1.20
N HIS A 98 -22.79 23.63 1.85
CA HIS A 98 -21.78 22.72 1.26
C HIS A 98 -20.61 23.36 0.51
N SER A 99 -20.51 24.68 0.39
CA SER A 99 -19.43 25.35 -0.36
C SER A 99 -18.07 25.29 0.34
N TYR A 100 -18.02 25.15 1.68
CA TYR A 100 -16.78 24.96 2.42
C TYR A 100 -16.04 23.69 1.99
N LYS A 101 -16.75 22.68 1.52
CA LYS A 101 -16.16 21.43 0.98
C LYS A 101 -15.37 21.65 -0.32
N LYS A 102 -15.52 22.80 -0.98
CA LYS A 102 -14.85 23.12 -2.25
C LYS A 102 -13.50 23.85 -2.11
N ASN A 103 -13.24 24.56 -1.00
CA ASN A 103 -12.14 25.53 -0.90
C ASN A 103 -11.11 25.25 0.23
N ASN A 104 -10.94 23.99 0.65
CA ASN A 104 -10.13 23.62 1.83
C ASN A 104 -8.60 23.61 1.59
N LEU A 105 -8.11 24.46 0.70
CA LEU A 105 -6.71 24.44 0.25
C LEU A 105 -5.72 24.98 1.29
N ARG A 106 -6.12 26.04 2.05
CA ARG A 106 -5.21 26.75 2.93
C ARG A 106 -4.66 25.88 4.06
N TYR A 107 -5.49 25.04 4.66
CA TYR A 107 -5.07 24.19 5.76
C TYR A 107 -4.02 23.14 5.31
N LEU A 108 -4.20 22.48 4.16
CA LEU A 108 -3.24 21.52 3.63
C LEU A 108 -1.86 22.13 3.38
N THR A 109 -1.81 23.35 2.81
CA THR A 109 -0.54 24.02 2.51
C THR A 109 0.26 24.40 3.75
N GLN A 110 -0.40 24.50 4.91
CA GLN A 110 0.21 24.88 6.19
C GLN A 110 0.40 23.70 7.15
N MET A 111 -0.15 22.53 6.81
CA MET A 111 -0.10 21.36 7.68
C MET A 111 1.31 20.78 7.74
N PRO A 112 1.87 20.53 8.94
CA PRO A 112 3.12 19.81 9.08
C PRO A 112 3.02 18.41 8.49
N LYS A 113 4.03 17.98 7.74
CA LYS A 113 4.05 16.63 7.14
C LYS A 113 3.94 15.49 8.16
N SER A 114 4.37 15.73 9.40
CA SER A 114 4.28 14.76 10.49
C SER A 114 2.84 14.42 10.92
N VAL A 115 1.90 15.35 10.78
CA VAL A 115 0.49 15.14 11.16
C VAL A 115 -0.41 14.83 9.98
N LEU A 116 0.08 14.99 8.74
CA LEU A 116 -0.67 14.70 7.52
C LEU A 116 -1.27 13.28 7.51
N PRO A 117 -0.58 12.19 7.91
CA PRO A 117 -1.16 10.85 7.96
C PRO A 117 -2.41 10.77 8.85
N PHE A 118 -2.46 11.50 9.95
CA PHE A 118 -3.62 11.51 10.85
C PHE A 118 -4.81 12.26 10.25
N PHE A 119 -4.55 13.39 9.59
CA PHE A 119 -5.56 14.10 8.83
C PHE A 119 -6.16 13.19 7.73
N VAL A 120 -5.31 12.54 6.94
CA VAL A 120 -5.75 11.65 5.87
C VAL A 120 -6.47 10.43 6.43
N ARG A 121 -6.06 9.89 7.58
CA ARG A 121 -6.77 8.84 8.30
C ARG A 121 -8.19 9.28 8.65
N GLY A 122 -8.35 10.45 9.29
CA GLY A 122 -9.67 10.99 9.63
C GLY A 122 -10.55 11.21 8.41
N LEU A 123 -9.96 11.74 7.34
CA LEU A 123 -10.64 11.91 6.05
C LEU A 123 -11.01 10.56 5.40
N PHE A 124 -10.14 9.58 5.44
CA PHE A 124 -10.41 8.24 4.93
C PHE A 124 -11.49 7.53 5.75
N ASP A 125 -11.44 7.65 7.07
CA ASP A 125 -12.44 7.05 7.96
C ASP A 125 -13.84 7.65 7.71
N SER A 126 -13.92 8.94 7.42
CA SER A 126 -15.19 9.66 7.18
C SER A 126 -15.71 9.54 5.74
N ALA A 127 -14.88 9.77 4.74
CA ALA A 127 -15.26 9.87 3.32
C ALA A 127 -14.61 8.81 2.41
N GLY A 128 -13.67 8.03 2.93
CA GLY A 128 -13.01 6.96 2.18
C GLY A 128 -13.88 5.71 2.04
N PHE A 129 -13.51 4.90 1.06
CA PHE A 129 -14.08 3.57 0.87
C PHE A 129 -12.99 2.52 0.80
N ILE A 130 -13.33 1.30 1.22
CA ILE A 130 -12.50 0.12 1.14
C ILE A 130 -13.40 -1.10 0.98
N TYR A 131 -13.08 -1.96 0.02
CA TYR A 131 -13.80 -3.21 -0.21
C TYR A 131 -12.94 -4.18 -1.01
N ASN A 132 -13.35 -5.44 -1.04
CA ASN A 132 -12.82 -6.46 -1.94
C ASN A 132 -13.90 -6.93 -2.91
N LYS A 133 -13.47 -7.36 -4.10
CA LYS A 133 -14.32 -8.03 -5.09
C LYS A 133 -13.56 -9.26 -5.61
N GLY A 134 -13.95 -10.44 -5.13
CA GLY A 134 -13.14 -11.64 -5.33
C GLY A 134 -11.77 -11.50 -4.65
N ASN A 135 -10.70 -11.67 -5.42
CA ASN A 135 -9.32 -11.52 -4.93
C ASN A 135 -8.74 -10.12 -5.15
N GLU A 136 -9.53 -9.18 -5.66
CA GLU A 136 -9.08 -7.82 -5.90
C GLU A 136 -9.49 -6.90 -4.75
N TYR A 137 -8.57 -6.04 -4.32
CA TYR A 137 -8.75 -5.09 -3.24
C TYR A 137 -8.77 -3.67 -3.78
N PHE A 138 -9.67 -2.87 -3.24
CA PHE A 138 -9.91 -1.48 -3.66
C PHE A 138 -10.02 -0.57 -2.44
N CYS A 139 -9.40 0.60 -2.51
CA CYS A 139 -9.68 1.70 -1.58
C CYS A 139 -9.53 3.04 -2.27
N GLY A 140 -10.04 4.09 -1.65
CA GLY A 140 -9.91 5.44 -2.19
C GLY A 140 -10.68 6.47 -1.39
N LEU A 141 -10.65 7.70 -1.89
CA LEU A 141 -11.36 8.84 -1.31
C LEU A 141 -12.36 9.43 -2.29
N ARG A 142 -13.46 9.99 -1.74
CA ARG A 142 -14.46 10.75 -2.48
C ARG A 142 -14.64 12.11 -1.85
N LEU A 143 -14.39 13.17 -2.61
CA LEU A 143 -14.46 14.55 -2.14
C LEU A 143 -15.17 15.44 -3.16
N PHE A 144 -15.65 16.60 -2.69
CA PHE A 144 -16.35 17.55 -3.55
C PHE A 144 -15.41 18.51 -4.32
N SER A 145 -14.13 18.56 -3.96
CA SER A 145 -13.13 19.43 -4.60
C SER A 145 -12.07 18.61 -5.33
N HIS A 146 -12.00 18.78 -6.65
CA HIS A 146 -10.93 18.21 -7.47
C HIS A 146 -9.55 18.72 -7.04
N THR A 147 -9.42 20.05 -6.88
CA THR A 147 -8.15 20.68 -6.52
C THR A 147 -7.63 20.19 -5.17
N PHE A 148 -8.51 20.09 -4.17
CA PHE A 148 -8.14 19.56 -2.86
C PHE A 148 -7.68 18.10 -2.94
N LEU A 149 -8.41 17.27 -3.68
CA LEU A 149 -8.06 15.86 -3.87
C LEU A 149 -6.72 15.71 -4.60
N SER A 150 -6.47 16.52 -5.64
CA SER A 150 -5.21 16.53 -6.38
C SER A 150 -4.01 16.92 -5.51
N MET A 151 -4.16 17.97 -4.69
CA MET A 151 -3.09 18.37 -3.75
C MET A 151 -2.80 17.28 -2.73
N LEU A 152 -3.84 16.70 -2.14
CA LEU A 152 -3.69 15.59 -1.19
C LEU A 152 -2.97 14.39 -1.80
N MET A 153 -3.32 14.03 -3.04
CA MET A 153 -2.66 12.94 -3.77
C MET A 153 -1.19 13.24 -4.03
N ASN A 154 -0.85 14.48 -4.39
CA ASN A 154 0.54 14.91 -4.56
C ASN A 154 1.34 14.81 -3.25
N ASP A 155 0.78 15.30 -2.14
CA ASP A 155 1.42 15.23 -0.82
C ASP A 155 1.62 13.79 -0.33
N MET A 156 0.74 12.87 -0.75
CA MET A 156 0.81 11.44 -0.46
C MET A 156 1.57 10.61 -1.50
N ASN A 157 2.12 11.24 -2.55
CA ASN A 157 2.74 10.58 -3.71
C ASN A 157 1.85 9.54 -4.40
N ILE A 158 0.55 9.80 -4.48
CA ILE A 158 -0.44 8.93 -5.13
C ILE A 158 -0.55 9.31 -6.61
N GLN A 159 -0.15 8.40 -7.50
CA GLN A 159 -0.24 8.57 -8.96
C GLN A 159 -1.46 7.81 -9.49
N GLN A 160 -2.64 8.40 -9.36
CA GLN A 160 -3.90 7.85 -9.88
C GLN A 160 -4.71 8.93 -10.56
N GLU A 161 -5.58 8.54 -11.47
CA GLU A 161 -6.52 9.45 -12.10
C GLU A 161 -7.64 9.84 -11.14
N ILE A 162 -8.02 11.13 -11.18
CA ILE A 162 -9.20 11.64 -10.47
C ILE A 162 -10.39 11.55 -11.40
N VAL A 163 -11.39 10.77 -11.02
CA VAL A 163 -12.63 10.56 -11.77
C VAL A 163 -13.75 11.40 -11.16
N TYR A 164 -14.47 12.12 -12.02
CA TYR A 164 -15.69 12.82 -11.63
C TYR A 164 -16.90 11.89 -11.70
N ASN A 165 -17.69 11.87 -10.63
CA ASN A 165 -18.93 11.11 -10.55
C ASN A 165 -20.14 12.07 -10.62
N GLU A 166 -20.80 12.12 -11.77
CA GLU A 166 -21.94 13.01 -12.01
C GLU A 166 -23.10 12.74 -11.06
N LYS A 167 -23.40 11.47 -10.79
CA LYS A 167 -24.54 11.07 -9.92
C LYS A 167 -24.45 11.65 -8.52
N TYR A 168 -23.23 11.76 -7.98
CA TYR A 168 -22.98 12.22 -6.61
C TYR A 168 -22.31 13.58 -6.56
N ASN A 169 -22.08 14.23 -7.71
CA ASN A 169 -21.38 15.50 -7.84
C ASN A 169 -20.08 15.56 -7.01
N ASN A 170 -19.24 14.52 -7.13
CA ASN A 170 -17.99 14.42 -6.40
C ASN A 170 -16.86 13.86 -7.26
N TYR A 171 -15.64 14.03 -6.79
CA TYR A 171 -14.41 13.52 -7.37
C TYR A 171 -13.87 12.38 -6.53
N SER A 172 -13.30 11.37 -7.17
CA SER A 172 -12.68 10.25 -6.46
C SER A 172 -11.42 9.75 -7.14
N PHE A 173 -10.49 9.24 -6.37
CA PHE A 173 -9.49 8.32 -6.88
C PHE A 173 -9.72 6.93 -6.29
N THR A 174 -9.25 5.91 -7.01
CA THR A 174 -9.33 4.51 -6.57
C THR A 174 -7.97 3.85 -6.73
N LEU A 175 -7.44 3.34 -5.64
CA LEU A 175 -6.31 2.43 -5.62
C LEU A 175 -6.82 1.01 -5.77
N TYR A 176 -6.15 0.21 -6.58
CA TYR A 176 -6.48 -1.20 -6.80
C TYR A 176 -5.25 -2.08 -6.71
N GLY A 177 -5.49 -3.34 -6.35
CA GLY A 177 -4.45 -4.32 -6.08
C GLY A 177 -3.90 -4.23 -4.64
N ILE A 178 -3.55 -5.38 -4.10
CA ILE A 178 -3.17 -5.54 -2.69
C ILE A 178 -2.01 -4.62 -2.27
N ASN A 179 -0.98 -4.49 -3.11
CA ASN A 179 0.21 -3.71 -2.79
C ASN A 179 -0.07 -2.21 -2.71
N ASN A 180 -0.82 -1.64 -3.69
CA ASN A 180 -1.16 -0.22 -3.71
C ASN A 180 -2.09 0.13 -2.55
N VAL A 181 -3.10 -0.71 -2.30
CA VAL A 181 -4.03 -0.53 -1.18
C VAL A 181 -3.30 -0.61 0.15
N LEU A 182 -2.44 -1.62 0.34
CA LEU A 182 -1.69 -1.80 1.58
C LEU A 182 -0.68 -0.67 1.81
N SER A 183 0.05 -0.23 0.78
CA SER A 183 0.98 0.89 0.88
C SER A 183 0.30 2.17 1.34
N PHE A 184 -0.89 2.48 0.82
CA PHE A 184 -1.68 3.62 1.27
C PHE A 184 -2.16 3.46 2.73
N LEU A 185 -2.70 2.29 3.07
CA LEU A 185 -3.19 2.01 4.42
C LEU A 185 -2.06 1.99 5.46
N ASP A 186 -0.87 1.52 5.09
CA ASP A 186 0.31 1.58 5.94
C ASP A 186 0.69 3.03 6.29
N VAL A 187 0.62 3.96 5.33
CA VAL A 187 0.91 5.37 5.59
C VAL A 187 -0.08 5.97 6.58
N ILE A 188 -1.37 5.63 6.50
CA ILE A 188 -2.40 6.25 7.34
C ILE A 188 -2.65 5.52 8.65
N TYR A 189 -2.43 4.20 8.75
CA TYR A 189 -2.72 3.41 9.96
C TYR A 189 -1.50 2.99 10.77
N LYS A 190 -0.31 2.88 10.16
CA LYS A 190 0.90 2.44 10.85
C LYS A 190 1.52 3.45 11.83
N PRO A 191 1.48 4.78 11.61
CA PRO A 191 2.12 5.71 12.51
C PRO A 191 1.37 5.83 13.84
N TYR A 192 2.09 5.62 14.93
CA TYR A 192 1.78 5.99 16.30
C TYR A 192 0.57 5.32 16.96
N GLU A 193 0.86 4.56 18.00
CA GLU A 193 -0.09 4.22 19.04
C GLU A 193 -0.44 5.50 19.81
N THR A 194 -1.70 5.90 19.75
CA THR A 194 -2.23 7.02 20.54
C THR A 194 -3.07 6.44 21.70
N PRO A 195 -3.16 7.12 22.85
CA PRO A 195 -4.00 6.69 23.97
C PRO A 195 -5.47 6.46 23.58
N ILE A 196 -5.96 7.23 22.59
CA ILE A 196 -7.26 7.00 21.96
C ILE A 196 -7.02 6.40 20.57
N ASN A 197 -7.55 5.21 20.33
CA ASN A 197 -7.46 4.54 19.04
C ASN A 197 -8.15 5.35 17.94
N LEU A 198 -7.35 6.15 17.23
CA LEU A 198 -7.80 7.06 16.17
C LEU A 198 -8.00 6.34 14.85
N TYR A 199 -9.02 5.51 14.77
CA TYR A 199 -9.43 4.84 13.53
C TYR A 199 -10.87 4.32 13.62
N LEU A 200 -11.51 4.21 12.47
CA LEU A 200 -12.79 3.51 12.33
C LEU A 200 -12.53 2.00 12.35
N ASN A 201 -13.02 1.30 13.39
CA ASN A 201 -12.72 -0.12 13.63
C ASN A 201 -12.86 -0.96 12.37
N ARG A 202 -14.00 -0.90 11.70
CA ARG A 202 -14.27 -1.68 10.48
C ARG A 202 -13.20 -1.53 9.39
N LYS A 203 -12.67 -0.32 9.16
CA LYS A 203 -11.63 -0.07 8.14
C LYS A 203 -10.26 -0.51 8.62
N HIS A 204 -9.98 -0.33 9.91
CA HIS A 204 -8.74 -0.78 10.51
C HIS A 204 -8.66 -2.32 10.56
N ASP A 205 -9.77 -2.99 10.91
CA ASP A 205 -9.84 -4.46 10.90
C ASP A 205 -9.60 -5.01 9.49
N PHE A 206 -10.18 -4.37 8.47
CA PHE A 206 -9.90 -4.70 7.07
C PHE A 206 -8.41 -4.52 6.72
N TYR A 207 -7.77 -3.45 7.18
CA TYR A 207 -6.33 -3.25 7.02
C TYR A 207 -5.51 -4.36 7.67
N LEU A 208 -5.85 -4.76 8.90
CA LEU A 208 -5.16 -5.85 9.59
C LEU A 208 -5.34 -7.19 8.88
N GLU A 209 -6.55 -7.47 8.39
CA GLU A 209 -6.84 -8.65 7.58
C GLU A 209 -6.03 -8.63 6.27
N LEU A 210 -6.03 -7.50 5.56
CA LEU A 210 -5.25 -7.33 4.35
C LEU A 210 -3.76 -7.53 4.60
N LYS A 211 -3.23 -6.97 5.68
CA LYS A 211 -1.84 -7.13 6.08
C LYS A 211 -1.50 -8.58 6.38
N LYS A 212 -2.36 -9.30 7.10
CA LYS A 212 -2.21 -10.74 7.35
C LYS A 212 -2.20 -11.53 6.05
N ASN A 213 -3.13 -11.23 5.14
CA ASN A 213 -3.22 -11.88 3.83
C ASN A 213 -2.04 -11.52 2.93
N SER A 214 -1.50 -10.29 3.03
CA SER A 214 -0.30 -9.87 2.28
C SER A 214 0.97 -10.55 2.78
N VAL A 215 1.09 -10.83 4.06
CA VAL A 215 2.20 -11.62 4.62
C VAL A 215 2.13 -13.05 4.09
N ILE A 216 0.93 -13.62 3.96
CA ILE A 216 0.70 -14.92 3.31
C ILE A 216 0.98 -14.83 1.80
N SER A 217 0.66 -13.70 1.14
CA SER A 217 0.92 -13.47 -0.29
C SER A 217 2.34 -12.99 -0.61
N ASN A 218 3.15 -12.58 0.38
CA ASN A 218 4.58 -12.34 0.22
C ASN A 218 5.39 -13.65 0.12
N GLU A 219 4.79 -14.79 0.38
CA GLU A 219 5.28 -16.05 -0.14
C GLU A 219 4.97 -16.09 -1.64
N LEU A 220 5.93 -15.70 -2.42
CA LEU A 220 5.85 -15.80 -3.88
C LEU A 220 5.90 -17.28 -4.23
N TYR A 221 4.74 -17.88 -4.40
CA TYR A 221 4.65 -19.25 -4.88
C TYR A 221 5.01 -19.26 -6.36
N PHE A 222 5.86 -20.17 -6.75
CA PHE A 222 6.10 -20.51 -8.14
C PHE A 222 5.88 -22.03 -8.32
N ASN A 223 5.47 -22.40 -9.51
CA ASN A 223 5.26 -23.78 -9.81
C ASN A 223 6.57 -24.41 -10.30
N PHE A 224 6.89 -25.59 -9.81
CA PHE A 224 7.95 -26.42 -10.38
C PHE A 224 7.48 -27.88 -10.46
N CYS A 225 8.02 -28.60 -11.43
CA CYS A 225 7.85 -30.03 -11.43
C CYS A 225 9.20 -30.74 -11.68
N LYS A 226 9.38 -31.90 -11.08
CA LYS A 226 10.54 -32.75 -11.29
C LYS A 226 10.33 -33.58 -12.55
N LYS A 227 11.21 -33.41 -13.52
CA LYS A 227 11.28 -34.23 -14.74
C LYS A 227 12.20 -35.44 -14.57
N ASP A 228 13.11 -35.35 -13.61
CA ASP A 228 14.02 -36.43 -13.20
C ASP A 228 13.81 -36.73 -11.70
N ILE A 229 13.83 -37.99 -11.32
CA ILE A 229 13.65 -38.45 -9.95
C ILE A 229 14.74 -37.92 -9.00
N ASN A 230 15.94 -37.68 -9.53
CA ASN A 230 17.08 -37.15 -8.79
C ASN A 230 17.06 -35.62 -8.70
N ALA A 231 16.08 -34.95 -9.30
CA ALA A 231 15.97 -33.50 -9.25
C ALA A 231 15.80 -33.01 -7.80
N VAL A 232 16.62 -32.04 -7.43
CA VAL A 232 16.56 -31.39 -6.12
C VAL A 232 15.62 -30.18 -6.21
N GLU A 233 14.71 -30.07 -5.25
CA GLU A 233 13.79 -28.95 -5.18
C GLU A 233 14.56 -27.64 -5.02
N PRO A 234 14.11 -26.54 -5.63
CA PRO A 234 14.71 -25.23 -5.42
C PRO A 234 14.63 -24.84 -3.95
N PHE A 235 15.72 -24.38 -3.36
CA PHE A 235 15.77 -24.03 -1.95
C PHE A 235 16.51 -22.72 -1.70
N LYS A 236 16.26 -22.08 -0.56
CA LYS A 236 17.05 -20.96 -0.05
C LYS A 236 18.04 -21.45 0.97
N THR A 237 19.30 -21.07 0.84
CA THR A 237 20.34 -21.39 1.82
C THR A 237 20.11 -20.63 3.12
N ASN A 238 19.67 -19.34 2.99
CA ASN A 238 19.24 -18.49 4.09
C ASN A 238 17.91 -17.85 3.76
N LEU A 239 17.10 -17.54 4.78
CA LEU A 239 15.80 -16.87 4.59
C LEU A 239 15.93 -15.53 3.86
N ASN A 240 17.05 -14.83 4.04
CA ASN A 240 17.32 -13.53 3.42
C ASN A 240 17.93 -13.62 2.01
N ASP A 241 18.14 -14.83 1.48
CA ASP A 241 18.66 -14.99 0.11
C ASP A 241 17.66 -14.41 -0.90
N ALA A 242 18.15 -13.59 -1.84
CA ALA A 242 17.34 -12.96 -2.87
C ALA A 242 16.73 -13.96 -3.86
N GLY A 243 17.36 -15.13 -4.01
CA GLY A 243 16.97 -16.15 -4.97
C GLY A 243 16.93 -17.57 -4.40
N TYR A 244 16.43 -18.48 -5.23
CA TYR A 244 16.37 -19.90 -4.95
C TYR A 244 17.55 -20.62 -5.61
N THR A 245 18.23 -21.49 -4.87
CA THR A 245 19.35 -22.27 -5.35
C THR A 245 18.86 -23.43 -6.22
N LEU A 246 19.56 -23.66 -7.34
CA LEU A 246 19.38 -24.81 -8.24
C LEU A 246 20.54 -25.77 -8.15
N THR A 247 20.24 -27.05 -8.29
CA THR A 247 21.21 -28.14 -8.29
C THR A 247 21.32 -28.74 -9.69
N LEU A 248 22.54 -28.79 -10.24
CA LEU A 248 22.86 -29.55 -11.45
C LEU A 248 22.98 -31.02 -11.08
N ILE A 249 22.26 -31.90 -11.76
CA ILE A 249 22.22 -33.34 -11.42
C ILE A 249 22.86 -34.23 -12.48
N LYS A 250 22.92 -33.76 -13.73
CA LYS A 250 23.34 -34.60 -14.85
C LYS A 250 24.02 -33.78 -15.94
N HIS A 251 25.14 -34.28 -16.47
CA HIS A 251 25.71 -33.84 -17.73
C HIS A 251 24.88 -34.39 -18.90
N ILE A 252 24.49 -33.54 -19.86
CA ILE A 252 23.67 -33.93 -21.02
C ILE A 252 24.55 -34.17 -22.26
N LYS A 253 25.35 -33.12 -22.60
CA LYS A 253 26.17 -33.10 -23.80
C LYS A 253 27.27 -32.07 -23.72
N THR A 254 28.28 -32.21 -24.58
CA THR A 254 29.34 -31.25 -24.82
C THR A 254 29.32 -30.79 -26.27
N VAL A 255 29.37 -29.50 -26.53
CA VAL A 255 29.45 -28.91 -27.86
C VAL A 255 30.64 -27.93 -27.88
N GLY A 256 31.75 -28.33 -28.46
CA GLY A 256 32.99 -27.57 -28.40
C GLY A 256 33.53 -27.44 -26.98
N MET A 257 33.61 -26.21 -26.47
CA MET A 257 33.98 -25.89 -25.07
C MET A 257 32.81 -25.75 -24.13
N VAL A 258 31.58 -25.92 -24.62
CA VAL A 258 30.37 -25.78 -23.84
C VAL A 258 29.84 -27.10 -23.37
N GLU A 259 29.68 -27.25 -22.08
CA GLU A 259 29.02 -28.42 -21.45
C GLU A 259 27.61 -28.00 -20.99
N TYR A 260 26.63 -28.87 -21.27
CA TYR A 260 25.23 -28.67 -20.90
C TYR A 260 24.84 -29.60 -19.76
N TYR A 261 24.29 -29.01 -18.70
CA TYR A 261 23.90 -29.72 -17.50
C TYR A 261 22.41 -29.56 -17.23
N ASP A 262 21.77 -30.65 -16.77
CA ASP A 262 20.37 -30.71 -16.42
C ASP A 262 20.18 -30.48 -14.93
N THR A 263 19.16 -29.73 -14.56
CA THR A 263 18.65 -29.59 -13.18
C THR A 263 17.57 -30.64 -12.89
N GLY A 264 16.99 -31.24 -13.93
CA GLY A 264 15.82 -32.11 -13.85
C GLY A 264 14.53 -31.39 -13.47
N LEU A 265 14.51 -30.06 -13.54
CA LEU A 265 13.39 -29.22 -13.13
C LEU A 265 12.76 -28.50 -14.32
N ILE A 266 11.42 -28.43 -14.31
CA ILE A 266 10.66 -27.46 -15.07
C ILE A 266 10.19 -26.41 -14.07
N ILE A 267 10.48 -25.13 -14.34
CA ILE A 267 10.10 -24.02 -13.48
C ILE A 267 9.15 -23.10 -14.25
N GLN A 268 8.05 -22.74 -13.62
CA GLN A 268 7.02 -21.86 -14.17
C GLN A 268 6.83 -20.65 -13.27
N PRO A 269 7.17 -19.44 -13.74
CA PRO A 269 6.85 -18.20 -13.02
C PRO A 269 5.33 -18.03 -12.88
N VAL A 270 4.91 -17.36 -11.81
CA VAL A 270 3.52 -16.92 -11.70
C VAL A 270 3.28 -15.67 -12.54
N LEU A 271 2.03 -15.42 -12.89
CA LEU A 271 1.62 -14.26 -13.68
C LEU A 271 2.13 -12.95 -13.04
N GLY A 272 2.77 -12.10 -13.85
CA GLY A 272 3.36 -10.83 -13.39
C GLY A 272 4.80 -10.94 -12.93
N PHE A 273 5.42 -12.13 -13.03
CA PHE A 273 6.82 -12.36 -12.69
C PHE A 273 7.58 -13.09 -13.79
N TYR A 274 8.88 -12.89 -13.80
CA TYR A 274 9.86 -13.73 -14.51
C TYR A 274 11.01 -14.05 -13.56
N PHE A 275 11.83 -15.01 -13.90
CA PHE A 275 13.03 -15.31 -13.13
C PHE A 275 14.29 -15.01 -13.94
N GLU A 276 15.24 -14.38 -13.28
CA GLU A 276 16.59 -14.27 -13.80
C GLU A 276 17.48 -15.34 -13.18
N LEU A 277 18.09 -16.16 -14.02
CA LEU A 277 19.02 -17.17 -13.62
C LEU A 277 20.44 -16.58 -13.53
N PHE A 278 21.05 -16.71 -12.38
CA PHE A 278 22.39 -16.25 -12.08
C PHE A 278 23.29 -17.40 -11.64
N CYS A 279 24.57 -17.21 -11.89
CA CYS A 279 25.61 -18.05 -11.35
C CYS A 279 26.35 -17.38 -10.20
N LYS A 280 26.76 -18.15 -9.19
CA LYS A 280 27.73 -17.74 -8.17
C LYS A 280 29.14 -17.67 -8.84
N SER A 281 29.41 -16.58 -9.53
CA SER A 281 30.47 -16.45 -10.54
C SER A 281 31.92 -16.68 -10.05
N GLU A 282 32.20 -16.35 -8.78
CA GLU A 282 33.56 -16.50 -8.22
C GLU A 282 33.97 -17.98 -8.11
N TYR A 283 33.03 -18.82 -7.66
CA TYR A 283 33.32 -20.25 -7.55
C TYR A 283 33.50 -20.91 -8.92
N LEU A 284 32.67 -20.60 -9.91
CA LEU A 284 32.82 -21.15 -11.27
C LEU A 284 34.18 -20.82 -11.87
N ARG A 285 34.66 -19.58 -11.72
CA ARG A 285 35.96 -19.16 -12.22
C ARG A 285 37.09 -19.92 -11.56
N SER A 286 37.03 -20.17 -10.26
CA SER A 286 38.05 -20.88 -9.51
C SER A 286 38.23 -22.35 -9.97
N ILE A 287 37.17 -22.96 -10.47
CA ILE A 287 37.19 -24.33 -11.02
C ILE A 287 37.35 -24.37 -12.54
N GLY A 288 37.62 -23.24 -13.20
CA GLY A 288 37.90 -23.14 -14.63
C GLY A 288 36.68 -23.12 -15.55
N TYR A 289 35.52 -22.71 -15.06
CA TYR A 289 34.30 -22.60 -15.83
C TYR A 289 33.77 -21.15 -15.86
N SER A 290 32.95 -20.88 -16.85
CA SER A 290 32.09 -19.67 -16.87
C SER A 290 30.70 -20.03 -17.40
N PHE A 291 29.71 -19.24 -16.99
CA PHE A 291 28.35 -19.36 -17.51
C PHE A 291 28.30 -18.85 -18.95
N VAL A 292 27.67 -19.58 -19.86
CA VAL A 292 27.56 -19.23 -21.29
C VAL A 292 26.89 -17.85 -21.44
N ASN A 293 25.84 -17.59 -20.70
CA ASN A 293 25.13 -16.34 -20.68
C ASN A 293 25.44 -15.58 -19.38
N LYS A 294 25.47 -14.25 -19.40
CA LYS A 294 25.60 -13.44 -18.16
C LYS A 294 24.45 -13.69 -17.22
N SER A 295 23.24 -13.79 -17.77
CA SER A 295 22.01 -14.22 -17.10
C SER A 295 21.10 -14.88 -18.14
N GLU A 296 20.15 -15.70 -17.69
CA GLU A 296 19.12 -16.28 -18.53
C GLU A 296 17.76 -15.96 -17.94
N ILE A 297 16.81 -15.59 -18.81
CA ILE A 297 15.43 -15.27 -18.41
C ILE A 297 14.58 -16.52 -18.53
N ILE A 298 13.87 -16.82 -17.46
CA ILE A 298 12.82 -17.83 -17.40
C ILE A 298 11.49 -17.08 -17.31
N ASP A 299 10.77 -17.04 -18.41
CA ASP A 299 9.48 -16.39 -18.55
C ASP A 299 8.43 -17.35 -19.13
N GLY A 300 7.19 -16.87 -19.19
CA GLY A 300 6.09 -17.57 -19.83
C GLY A 300 5.33 -18.54 -18.93
N LEU A 301 4.07 -18.77 -19.34
CA LEU A 301 3.08 -19.52 -18.57
C LEU A 301 3.24 -21.04 -18.68
N ASN A 302 4.03 -21.52 -19.64
CA ASN A 302 4.13 -22.97 -19.94
C ASN A 302 5.24 -23.68 -19.18
N GLY A 303 6.01 -22.95 -18.39
CA GLY A 303 7.18 -23.50 -17.70
C GLY A 303 8.34 -23.79 -18.64
N LYS A 304 9.57 -23.71 -18.14
CA LYS A 304 10.79 -23.98 -18.88
C LYS A 304 11.61 -25.06 -18.21
N HIS A 305 12.03 -26.04 -18.96
CA HIS A 305 13.02 -27.02 -18.50
C HIS A 305 14.38 -26.34 -18.36
N ILE A 306 14.98 -26.42 -17.17
CA ILE A 306 16.19 -25.70 -16.86
C ILE A 306 17.41 -26.51 -17.17
N ILE A 307 18.05 -26.15 -18.29
CA ILE A 307 19.32 -26.73 -18.76
C ILE A 307 20.35 -25.58 -18.78
N ILE A 308 21.49 -25.80 -18.14
CA ILE A 308 22.53 -24.80 -17.95
C ILE A 308 23.76 -25.11 -18.79
N GLY A 309 24.19 -24.13 -19.61
CA GLY A 309 25.40 -24.20 -20.41
C GLY A 309 26.61 -23.59 -19.69
N LEU A 310 27.69 -24.31 -19.58
CA LEU A 310 28.97 -23.88 -19.00
C LEU A 310 30.09 -23.96 -19.98
N VAL A 311 30.91 -22.92 -20.10
CA VAL A 311 32.12 -22.92 -20.93
C VAL A 311 33.32 -23.32 -20.09
N LYS A 312 34.07 -24.32 -20.51
CA LYS A 312 35.40 -24.66 -19.98
C LYS A 312 36.43 -23.62 -20.47
N HIS A 313 37.28 -23.10 -19.59
CA HIS A 313 38.31 -22.15 -19.97
C HIS A 313 39.44 -22.79 -20.80
N ASN A 314 39.67 -24.10 -20.58
CA ASN A 314 40.55 -24.87 -21.39
C ASN A 314 40.18 -26.38 -21.34
N LYS A 315 40.74 -27.19 -22.24
CA LYS A 315 40.41 -28.62 -22.34
C LYS A 315 40.87 -29.46 -21.14
N ASN A 316 41.80 -28.97 -20.34
CA ASN A 316 42.34 -29.69 -19.18
C ASN A 316 41.53 -29.47 -17.90
N VAL A 317 40.52 -28.59 -17.93
CA VAL A 317 39.61 -28.40 -16.81
C VAL A 317 38.85 -29.71 -16.58
N PRO A 318 38.86 -30.26 -15.35
CA PRO A 318 38.13 -31.48 -15.04
C PRO A 318 36.64 -31.29 -15.23
N ASN A 319 35.92 -32.40 -15.48
CA ASN A 319 34.46 -32.32 -15.53
C ASN A 319 33.90 -31.92 -14.18
N LEU A 320 32.77 -31.20 -14.21
CA LEU A 320 32.11 -30.73 -13.00
C LEU A 320 31.62 -31.93 -12.16
N ALA A 321 31.99 -31.95 -10.89
CA ALA A 321 31.47 -32.95 -9.96
C ALA A 321 29.97 -32.69 -9.69
N LEU A 322 29.15 -33.70 -9.84
CA LEU A 322 27.71 -33.64 -9.65
C LEU A 322 27.28 -34.47 -8.43
N PRO A 323 26.24 -34.08 -7.67
CA PRO A 323 25.41 -32.89 -7.86
C PRO A 323 26.12 -31.58 -7.47
N CYS A 324 25.75 -30.46 -8.11
CA CYS A 324 26.41 -29.17 -7.91
C CYS A 324 25.43 -28.01 -7.76
N THR A 325 25.61 -27.18 -6.74
CA THR A 325 24.70 -26.09 -6.34
C THR A 325 25.34 -24.72 -6.55
N MET A 326 25.49 -24.29 -7.80
CA MET A 326 26.15 -23.03 -8.15
C MET A 326 25.25 -21.96 -8.72
N PHE A 327 24.01 -22.31 -8.99
CA PHE A 327 23.04 -21.44 -9.66
C PHE A 327 21.92 -21.05 -8.73
N GLN A 328 21.40 -19.86 -8.95
CA GLN A 328 20.18 -19.42 -8.31
C GLN A 328 19.33 -18.65 -9.30
N PHE A 329 18.04 -18.71 -9.16
CA PHE A 329 17.13 -17.82 -9.86
C PHE A 329 16.47 -16.83 -8.90
N ILE A 330 16.35 -15.58 -9.38
CA ILE A 330 15.82 -14.47 -8.61
C ILE A 330 14.50 -14.05 -9.25
N PRO A 331 13.38 -13.99 -8.51
CA PRO A 331 12.12 -13.49 -9.02
C PRO A 331 12.19 -11.98 -9.30
N LYS A 332 11.67 -11.57 -10.45
CA LYS A 332 11.58 -10.19 -10.89
C LYS A 332 10.16 -9.87 -11.34
N HIS A 333 9.73 -8.65 -11.06
CA HIS A 333 8.42 -8.18 -11.46
C HIS A 333 8.39 -7.77 -12.93
N VAL A 334 7.34 -8.16 -13.67
CA VAL A 334 7.07 -7.65 -15.00
C VAL A 334 6.33 -6.31 -14.88
N TYR A 335 6.98 -5.23 -15.31
CA TYR A 335 6.34 -3.92 -15.40
C TYR A 335 5.71 -3.76 -16.78
N ASN A 336 4.42 -3.52 -16.85
CA ASN A 336 3.71 -3.16 -18.09
C ASN A 336 4.02 -1.69 -18.44
N LEU A 337 5.21 -1.45 -18.99
CA LEU A 337 5.56 -0.14 -19.54
C LEU A 337 4.92 0.00 -20.92
N LYS A 338 3.99 0.96 -21.07
CA LYS A 338 3.49 1.35 -22.39
C LYS A 338 4.52 2.29 -23.03
N PRO A 339 5.03 2.00 -24.24
CA PRO A 339 5.89 2.94 -24.95
C PRO A 339 5.09 4.21 -25.26
N ILE A 340 5.62 5.36 -24.86
CA ILE A 340 5.07 6.66 -25.25
C ILE A 340 5.92 7.14 -26.43
N GLN A 341 5.28 7.33 -27.61
CA GLN A 341 5.93 7.95 -28.74
C GLN A 341 6.10 9.44 -28.45
N THR A 342 7.34 9.87 -28.13
CA THR A 342 7.70 11.30 -28.09
C THR A 342 7.97 11.76 -29.53
N TYR A 343 7.13 12.66 -30.05
CA TYR A 343 7.49 13.40 -31.25
C TYR A 343 8.67 14.31 -30.88
N GLY A 344 9.76 14.18 -31.63
CA GLY A 344 11.01 14.87 -31.35
C GLY A 344 10.82 16.38 -31.15
N MET A 345 11.57 16.91 -30.18
CA MET A 345 11.82 18.34 -30.04
C MET A 345 12.64 18.85 -31.21
#